data_028a3e7d195adca02029477df68264aa
#
_entry.id   028a3e7d195adca02029477df68264aa
#
_cell.length_a   1.000
_cell.length_b   1.000
_cell.length_c   1.000
_cell.angle_alpha   90.00
_cell.angle_beta   90.00
_cell.angle_gamma   90.00
#
_symmetry.space_group_name_H-M   'P 1'
#
loop_
_entity.id
_entity.type
_entity.pdbx_description
1 polymer ?
#
loop_
_entity_poly.entity_id
_entity_poly.type
_entity_poly.pdbx_seq_one_letter_code
_entity_poly.pdbx_strand_id
1 'polypeptide(L)'
;MARKTREESLAIKHRILDAAELVLLEKGVAQTAMADLAEAAGMSRGAVYGHYKNKMEVCIAMCDRAFARTSEGFEAGDGQPALDTLRRAASHYLEQCGEPGSMQRVLVILYTKCEQSDENGALLRRRLLLELQMLRITKALLRRAAAGGEVAAELDVHLAAVYLVSLLEGVFASMIWTNRLRGNLWKDAEAILDAGFDALRTSAALRRCAQKLPE
;
A
#
# COMPACT_ATOMS: atom_id res chain seq x y z
N MET A 1 -37.15 -12.10 14.54
CA MET A 1 -35.69 -12.09 14.35
C MET A 1 -35.19 -10.67 14.65
N ALA A 2 -34.35 -10.49 15.67
CA ALA A 2 -33.78 -9.18 15.98
C ALA A 2 -32.90 -8.71 14.80
N ARG A 3 -33.12 -7.48 14.33
CA ARG A 3 -32.35 -6.84 13.29
C ARG A 3 -30.94 -6.64 13.83
N LYS A 4 -29.93 -7.32 13.25
CA LYS A 4 -28.52 -7.09 13.61
C LYS A 4 -28.22 -5.61 13.57
N THR A 5 -27.57 -5.11 14.61
CA THR A 5 -27.15 -3.72 14.65
C THR A 5 -26.07 -3.48 13.57
N ARG A 6 -25.88 -2.24 13.15
CA ARG A 6 -24.83 -1.87 12.19
C ARG A 6 -23.44 -2.28 12.71
N GLU A 7 -23.22 -2.18 14.01
CA GLU A 7 -21.98 -2.56 14.67
C GLU A 7 -21.72 -4.07 14.63
N GLU A 8 -22.73 -4.90 14.91
CA GLU A 8 -22.64 -6.35 14.79
C GLU A 8 -22.33 -6.80 13.37
N SER A 9 -22.95 -6.14 12.38
CA SER A 9 -22.68 -6.43 10.97
C SER A 9 -21.25 -6.08 10.58
N LEU A 10 -20.71 -4.96 11.10
CA LEU A 10 -19.35 -4.54 10.86
C LEU A 10 -18.34 -5.49 11.51
N ALA A 11 -18.60 -5.89 12.77
CA ALA A 11 -17.76 -6.86 13.47
C ALA A 11 -17.68 -8.21 12.75
N ILE A 12 -18.79 -8.67 12.16
CA ILE A 12 -18.83 -9.89 11.34
C ILE A 12 -17.98 -9.72 10.08
N LYS A 13 -18.10 -8.58 9.38
CA LYS A 13 -17.26 -8.29 8.21
C LYS A 13 -15.78 -8.33 8.55
N HIS A 14 -15.37 -7.68 9.64
CA HIS A 14 -13.98 -7.70 10.09
C HIS A 14 -13.50 -9.13 10.36
N ARG A 15 -14.29 -9.95 11.04
CA ARG A 15 -13.95 -11.36 11.32
C ARG A 15 -13.77 -12.19 10.05
N ILE A 16 -14.61 -11.96 9.03
CA ILE A 16 -14.44 -12.63 7.73
C ILE A 16 -13.15 -12.18 7.05
N LEU A 17 -12.82 -10.88 7.09
CA LEU A 17 -11.61 -10.36 6.47
C LEU A 17 -10.34 -10.83 7.22
N ASP A 18 -10.37 -10.93 8.54
CA ASP A 18 -9.26 -11.46 9.33
C ASP A 18 -8.97 -12.94 8.98
N ALA A 19 -10.02 -13.75 8.87
CA ALA A 19 -9.92 -15.13 8.43
C ALA A 19 -9.40 -15.23 6.99
N ALA A 20 -9.86 -14.35 6.10
CA ALA A 20 -9.44 -14.32 4.70
C ALA A 20 -7.94 -14.03 4.57
N GLU A 21 -7.39 -13.08 5.34
CA GLU A 21 -5.95 -12.79 5.32
C GLU A 21 -5.11 -14.04 5.63
N LEU A 22 -5.52 -14.84 6.60
CA LEU A 22 -4.79 -16.04 7.01
C LEU A 22 -4.89 -17.14 5.95
N VAL A 23 -6.11 -17.43 5.48
CA VAL A 23 -6.34 -18.48 4.48
C VAL A 23 -5.65 -18.15 3.14
N LEU A 24 -5.78 -16.90 2.68
CA LEU A 24 -5.17 -16.47 1.43
C LEU A 24 -3.63 -16.44 1.50
N LEU A 25 -3.07 -16.11 2.67
CA LEU A 25 -1.64 -16.15 2.90
C LEU A 25 -1.10 -17.58 2.82
N GLU A 26 -1.83 -18.55 3.36
CA GLU A 26 -1.46 -19.96 3.35
C GLU A 26 -1.68 -20.59 1.96
N LYS A 27 -2.92 -20.58 1.46
CA LYS A 27 -3.34 -21.32 0.27
C LYS A 27 -3.12 -20.58 -1.04
N GLY A 28 -3.04 -19.24 -1.02
CA GLY A 28 -3.08 -18.40 -2.21
C GLY A 28 -4.51 -18.10 -2.70
N VAL A 29 -4.62 -17.11 -3.59
CA VAL A 29 -5.93 -16.63 -4.08
C VAL A 29 -6.64 -17.68 -4.93
N ALA A 30 -5.93 -18.36 -5.82
CA ALA A 30 -6.52 -19.35 -6.73
C ALA A 30 -7.08 -20.56 -5.97
N GLN A 31 -6.35 -21.07 -4.98
CA GLN A 31 -6.71 -22.30 -4.25
C GLN A 31 -7.77 -22.08 -3.15
N THR A 32 -8.10 -20.84 -2.82
CA THR A 32 -9.05 -20.50 -1.76
C THR A 32 -10.48 -20.49 -2.29
N ALA A 33 -11.39 -21.20 -1.60
CA ALA A 33 -12.83 -21.17 -1.86
C ALA A 33 -13.59 -20.38 -0.77
N MET A 34 -14.81 -19.95 -1.05
CA MET A 34 -15.70 -19.31 -0.04
C MET A 34 -15.96 -20.22 1.16
N ALA A 35 -15.88 -21.55 0.97
CA ALA A 35 -16.02 -22.53 2.04
C ALA A 35 -14.87 -22.43 3.06
N ASP A 36 -13.63 -22.29 2.56
CA ASP A 36 -12.45 -22.15 3.41
C ASP A 36 -12.54 -20.88 4.26
N LEU A 37 -13.01 -19.78 3.65
CA LEU A 37 -13.20 -18.51 4.37
C LEU A 37 -14.27 -18.62 5.46
N ALA A 38 -15.37 -19.34 5.19
CA ALA A 38 -16.43 -19.53 6.15
C ALA A 38 -15.95 -20.40 7.33
N GLU A 39 -15.25 -21.49 7.04
CA GLU A 39 -14.67 -22.40 8.05
C GLU A 39 -13.68 -21.64 8.94
N ALA A 40 -12.71 -20.93 8.34
CA ALA A 40 -11.72 -20.16 9.09
C ALA A 40 -12.34 -19.03 9.92
N ALA A 41 -13.43 -18.41 9.44
CA ALA A 41 -14.18 -17.43 10.20
C ALA A 41 -15.07 -18.04 11.30
N GLY A 42 -15.17 -19.39 11.41
CA GLY A 42 -16.09 -20.08 12.32
C GLY A 42 -17.56 -19.75 12.02
N MET A 43 -17.93 -19.68 10.74
CA MET A 43 -19.26 -19.26 10.30
C MET A 43 -19.84 -20.23 9.26
N SER A 44 -21.18 -20.25 9.11
CA SER A 44 -21.81 -20.96 7.99
C SER A 44 -21.54 -20.25 6.67
N ARG A 45 -21.50 -21.00 5.57
CA ARG A 45 -21.39 -20.42 4.19
C ARG A 45 -22.46 -19.36 3.95
N GLY A 46 -23.71 -19.64 4.32
CA GLY A 46 -24.82 -18.69 4.16
C GLY A 46 -24.60 -17.38 4.92
N ALA A 47 -23.95 -17.42 6.09
CA ALA A 47 -23.60 -16.22 6.84
C ALA A 47 -22.55 -15.37 6.12
N VAL A 48 -21.54 -16.00 5.51
CA VAL A 48 -20.52 -15.27 4.71
C VAL A 48 -21.14 -14.72 3.43
N TYR A 49 -21.95 -15.50 2.69
CA TYR A 49 -22.67 -15.03 1.50
C TYR A 49 -23.68 -13.90 1.78
N GLY A 50 -24.13 -13.75 3.03
CA GLY A 50 -24.93 -12.60 3.48
C GLY A 50 -24.14 -11.28 3.52
N HIS A 51 -22.80 -11.32 3.48
CA HIS A 51 -21.94 -10.15 3.53
C HIS A 51 -21.14 -9.92 2.24
N TYR A 52 -20.74 -10.98 1.53
CA TYR A 52 -19.92 -10.94 0.32
C TYR A 52 -20.45 -11.93 -0.72
N LYS A 53 -20.67 -11.51 -1.95
CA LYS A 53 -21.25 -12.34 -3.01
C LYS A 53 -20.29 -13.42 -3.53
N ASN A 54 -18.99 -13.15 -3.46
CA ASN A 54 -17.95 -14.04 -3.96
C ASN A 54 -16.59 -13.77 -3.33
N LYS A 55 -15.62 -14.63 -3.60
CA LYS A 55 -14.24 -14.53 -3.13
C LYS A 55 -13.57 -13.19 -3.48
N MET A 56 -13.79 -12.69 -4.69
CA MET A 56 -13.17 -11.43 -5.13
C MET A 56 -13.69 -10.23 -4.34
N GLU A 57 -14.96 -10.18 -3.96
CA GLU A 57 -15.47 -9.13 -3.07
C GLU A 57 -14.78 -9.17 -1.70
N VAL A 58 -14.51 -10.35 -1.15
CA VAL A 58 -13.76 -10.51 0.11
C VAL A 58 -12.32 -9.99 -0.09
N CYS A 59 -11.64 -10.42 -1.15
CA CYS A 59 -10.26 -10.00 -1.44
C CYS A 59 -10.15 -8.49 -1.63
N ILE A 60 -11.07 -7.86 -2.35
CA ILE A 60 -11.09 -6.41 -2.56
C ILE A 60 -11.36 -5.68 -1.23
N ALA A 61 -12.35 -6.12 -0.45
CA ALA A 61 -12.65 -5.52 0.85
C ALA A 61 -11.49 -5.66 1.84
N MET A 62 -10.75 -6.78 1.80
CA MET A 62 -9.53 -7.00 2.56
C MET A 62 -8.46 -5.97 2.19
N CYS A 63 -8.22 -5.76 0.90
CA CYS A 63 -7.29 -4.73 0.42
C CYS A 63 -7.72 -3.34 0.87
N ASP A 64 -8.99 -2.99 0.66
CA ASP A 64 -9.53 -1.68 1.01
C ASP A 64 -9.35 -1.38 2.51
N ARG A 65 -9.60 -2.38 3.37
CA ARG A 65 -9.39 -2.27 4.81
C ARG A 65 -7.93 -2.04 5.18
N ALA A 66 -7.01 -2.80 4.59
CA ALA A 66 -5.59 -2.68 4.87
C ALA A 66 -5.04 -1.31 4.45
N PHE A 67 -5.41 -0.86 3.25
CA PHE A 67 -4.92 0.41 2.70
C PHE A 67 -5.64 1.66 3.22
N ALA A 68 -6.83 1.53 3.83
CA ALA A 68 -7.52 2.68 4.44
C ALA A 68 -6.66 3.38 5.51
N ARG A 69 -5.90 2.61 6.29
CA ARG A 69 -5.03 3.13 7.35
C ARG A 69 -3.78 3.83 6.80
N THR A 70 -3.36 3.52 5.59
CA THR A 70 -2.18 4.15 4.97
C THR A 70 -2.44 5.61 4.62
N SER A 71 -3.70 5.97 4.32
CA SER A 71 -4.07 7.34 4.01
C SER A 71 -3.97 8.29 5.22
N GLU A 72 -4.06 7.78 6.44
CA GLU A 72 -3.92 8.55 7.67
C GLU A 72 -2.53 9.23 7.78
N GLY A 73 -1.48 8.59 7.25
CA GLY A 73 -0.12 9.16 7.22
C GLY A 73 0.05 10.37 6.30
N PHE A 74 -0.86 10.60 5.35
CA PHE A 74 -0.82 11.71 4.40
C PHE A 74 -1.61 12.95 4.86
N GLU A 75 -2.25 12.91 6.01
CA GLU A 75 -2.92 14.08 6.56
C GLU A 75 -1.87 15.13 6.96
N ALA A 76 -1.73 16.13 6.10
CA ALA A 76 -0.90 17.28 6.40
C ALA A 76 -1.67 18.20 7.35
N GLY A 77 -1.13 18.47 8.54
CA GLY A 77 -1.57 19.61 9.32
C GLY A 77 -1.35 20.90 8.52
N ASP A 78 -2.23 21.88 8.72
CA ASP A 78 -2.10 23.19 8.07
C ASP A 78 -0.70 23.78 8.35
N GLY A 79 0.03 24.14 7.29
CA GLY A 79 1.34 24.77 7.38
C GLY A 79 2.55 23.83 7.51
N GLN A 80 2.37 22.50 7.52
CA GLN A 80 3.52 21.60 7.55
C GLN A 80 4.23 21.49 6.19
N PRO A 81 5.60 21.41 6.16
CA PRO A 81 6.37 21.17 4.96
C PRO A 81 5.90 19.89 4.24
N ALA A 82 5.81 19.97 2.92
CA ALA A 82 5.29 18.87 2.12
C ALA A 82 6.26 17.67 2.09
N LEU A 83 7.57 17.91 2.12
CA LEU A 83 8.56 16.85 2.19
C LEU A 83 8.53 16.13 3.55
N ASP A 84 8.30 16.84 4.65
CA ASP A 84 8.18 16.23 5.97
C ASP A 84 6.92 15.35 6.05
N THR A 85 5.83 15.80 5.42
CA THR A 85 4.61 15.00 5.29
C THR A 85 4.88 13.72 4.49
N LEU A 86 5.56 13.82 3.34
CA LEU A 86 5.94 12.65 2.54
C LEU A 86 6.88 11.72 3.30
N ARG A 87 7.88 12.26 3.98
CA ARG A 87 8.85 11.46 4.75
C ARG A 87 8.17 10.67 5.86
N ARG A 88 7.30 11.33 6.63
CA ARG A 88 6.53 10.70 7.69
C ARG A 88 5.57 9.63 7.16
N ALA A 89 4.86 9.91 6.06
CA ALA A 89 3.99 8.93 5.42
C ALA A 89 4.76 7.71 4.90
N ALA A 90 5.96 7.93 4.34
CA ALA A 90 6.83 6.86 3.87
C ALA A 90 7.33 5.96 5.02
N SER A 91 7.79 6.55 6.13
CA SER A 91 8.17 5.79 7.33
C SER A 91 7.00 4.98 7.88
N HIS A 92 5.84 5.63 8.05
CA HIS A 92 4.64 4.96 8.54
C HIS A 92 4.21 3.78 7.64
N TYR A 93 4.29 3.95 6.31
CA TYR A 93 4.03 2.86 5.37
C TYR A 93 4.99 1.68 5.59
N LEU A 94 6.30 1.94 5.70
CA LEU A 94 7.29 0.88 5.93
C LEU A 94 7.11 0.20 7.29
N GLU A 95 6.76 0.94 8.35
CA GLU A 95 6.42 0.37 9.65
C GLU A 95 5.26 -0.62 9.54
N GLN A 96 4.16 -0.21 8.92
CA GLN A 96 3.01 -1.09 8.70
C GLN A 96 3.33 -2.32 7.84
N CYS A 97 4.28 -2.20 6.91
CA CYS A 97 4.71 -3.30 6.05
C CYS A 97 5.68 -4.26 6.78
N GLY A 98 6.53 -3.73 7.65
CA GLY A 98 7.58 -4.49 8.32
C GLY A 98 7.10 -5.26 9.55
N GLU A 99 6.03 -4.79 10.18
CA GLU A 99 5.49 -5.46 11.37
C GLU A 99 4.43 -6.51 11.03
N PRO A 100 4.37 -7.62 11.81
CA PRO A 100 3.33 -8.61 11.63
C PRO A 100 1.93 -7.99 11.80
N GLY A 101 1.22 -7.82 10.71
CA GLY A 101 -0.08 -7.14 10.71
C GLY A 101 -0.88 -7.37 9.43
N SER A 102 -2.07 -6.77 9.37
CA SER A 102 -2.97 -6.86 8.21
C SER A 102 -2.29 -6.35 6.94
N MET A 103 -1.62 -5.19 7.00
CA MET A 103 -0.96 -4.59 5.84
C MET A 103 0.13 -5.48 5.26
N GLN A 104 1.01 -6.03 6.12
CA GLN A 104 2.05 -6.95 5.69
C GLN A 104 1.45 -8.20 5.02
N ARG A 105 0.45 -8.85 5.65
CA ARG A 105 -0.20 -10.05 5.08
C ARG A 105 -0.84 -9.74 3.72
N VAL A 106 -1.57 -8.64 3.62
CA VAL A 106 -2.25 -8.25 2.38
C VAL A 106 -1.25 -7.98 1.26
N LEU A 107 -0.15 -7.29 1.53
CA LEU A 107 0.91 -7.06 0.53
C LEU A 107 1.56 -8.38 0.09
N VAL A 108 1.88 -9.27 1.03
CA VAL A 108 2.42 -10.60 0.67
C VAL A 108 1.43 -11.36 -0.22
N ILE A 109 0.13 -11.35 0.11
CA ILE A 109 -0.90 -11.99 -0.71
C ILE A 109 -0.92 -11.38 -2.12
N LEU A 110 -0.97 -10.05 -2.24
CA LEU A 110 -1.06 -9.36 -3.52
C LEU A 110 0.15 -9.59 -4.44
N TYR A 111 1.34 -9.68 -3.87
CA TYR A 111 2.57 -9.76 -4.65
C TYR A 111 3.08 -11.20 -4.85
N THR A 112 2.72 -12.14 -3.97
CA THR A 112 3.29 -13.51 -4.01
C THR A 112 2.26 -14.63 -4.08
N LYS A 113 0.99 -14.36 -3.78
CA LYS A 113 -0.08 -15.36 -3.68
C LYS A 113 -1.27 -15.10 -4.62
N CYS A 114 -1.16 -14.07 -5.48
CA CYS A 114 -2.17 -13.69 -6.45
C CYS A 114 -1.60 -13.83 -7.86
N GLU A 115 -1.92 -14.92 -8.54
CA GLU A 115 -1.47 -15.19 -9.91
C GLU A 115 -2.10 -14.21 -10.90
N GLN A 116 -1.37 -13.92 -11.99
CA GLN A 116 -1.85 -13.16 -13.13
C GLN A 116 -2.84 -14.02 -13.94
N SER A 117 -4.13 -13.88 -13.66
CA SER A 117 -5.20 -14.62 -14.33
C SER A 117 -6.46 -13.76 -14.50
N ASP A 118 -7.33 -14.15 -15.42
CA ASP A 118 -8.62 -13.46 -15.61
C ASP A 118 -9.51 -13.55 -14.36
N GLU A 119 -9.45 -14.68 -13.63
CA GLU A 119 -10.17 -14.87 -12.37
C GLU A 119 -9.77 -13.81 -11.33
N ASN A 120 -8.48 -13.50 -11.24
CA ASN A 120 -7.93 -12.53 -10.30
C ASN A 120 -7.95 -11.09 -10.83
N GLY A 121 -8.42 -10.87 -12.06
CA GLY A 121 -8.37 -9.59 -12.75
C GLY A 121 -8.99 -8.42 -11.97
N ALA A 122 -10.05 -8.66 -11.19
CA ALA A 122 -10.67 -7.62 -10.38
C ALA A 122 -9.75 -7.19 -9.22
N LEU A 123 -9.08 -8.13 -8.56
CA LEU A 123 -8.13 -7.86 -7.48
C LEU A 123 -6.86 -7.18 -8.00
N LEU A 124 -6.34 -7.64 -9.15
CA LEU A 124 -5.19 -7.02 -9.80
C LEU A 124 -5.47 -5.58 -10.23
N ARG A 125 -6.65 -5.30 -10.77
CA ARG A 125 -7.09 -3.92 -11.06
C ARG A 125 -7.20 -3.08 -9.79
N ARG A 126 -7.71 -3.65 -8.68
CA ARG A 126 -7.78 -2.91 -7.41
C ARG A 126 -6.40 -2.55 -6.89
N ARG A 127 -5.44 -3.47 -6.95
CA ARG A 127 -4.03 -3.21 -6.63
C ARG A 127 -3.48 -2.06 -7.46
N LEU A 128 -3.64 -2.12 -8.79
CA LEU A 128 -3.17 -1.04 -9.68
C LEU A 128 -3.78 0.32 -9.32
N LEU A 129 -5.07 0.37 -8.99
CA LEU A 129 -5.72 1.62 -8.58
C LEU A 129 -5.13 2.19 -7.29
N LEU A 130 -4.77 1.34 -6.32
CA LEU A 130 -4.10 1.77 -5.08
C LEU A 130 -2.70 2.32 -5.36
N GLU A 131 -1.92 1.65 -6.20
CA GLU A 131 -0.59 2.11 -6.65
C GLU A 131 -0.67 3.46 -7.37
N LEU A 132 -1.63 3.62 -8.29
CA LEU A 132 -1.87 4.90 -9.00
C LEU A 132 -2.33 6.01 -8.05
N GLN A 133 -3.14 5.70 -7.03
CA GLN A 133 -3.54 6.66 -6.02
C GLN A 133 -2.34 7.14 -5.20
N MET A 134 -1.48 6.23 -4.76
CA MET A 134 -0.24 6.56 -4.04
C MET A 134 0.65 7.49 -4.88
N LEU A 135 0.89 7.14 -6.14
CA LEU A 135 1.66 7.96 -7.07
C LEU A 135 1.04 9.35 -7.26
N ARG A 136 -0.30 9.47 -7.32
CA ARG A 136 -1.00 10.75 -7.43
C ARG A 136 -0.80 11.61 -6.19
N ILE A 137 -0.92 11.05 -4.99
CA ILE A 137 -0.72 11.76 -3.72
C ILE A 137 0.74 12.25 -3.63
N THR A 138 1.70 11.38 -3.90
CA THR A 138 3.13 11.71 -3.92
C THR A 138 3.42 12.88 -4.86
N LYS A 139 2.87 12.85 -6.09
CA LYS A 139 3.00 13.97 -7.05
C LYS A 139 2.40 15.28 -6.54
N ALA A 140 1.26 15.23 -5.87
CA ALA A 140 0.63 16.42 -5.31
C ALA A 140 1.50 17.06 -4.23
N LEU A 141 2.06 16.25 -3.33
CA LEU A 141 2.96 16.73 -2.27
C LEU A 141 4.29 17.25 -2.84
N LEU A 142 4.87 16.58 -3.83
CA LEU A 142 6.09 17.08 -4.51
C LEU A 142 5.87 18.40 -5.24
N ARG A 143 4.68 18.64 -5.84
CA ARG A 143 4.34 19.96 -6.42
C ARG A 143 4.25 21.03 -5.33
N ARG A 144 3.67 20.71 -4.18
CA ARG A 144 3.62 21.62 -3.04
C ARG A 144 5.03 21.92 -2.50
N ALA A 145 5.89 20.90 -2.39
CA ALA A 145 7.29 21.07 -1.99
C ALA A 145 8.07 21.98 -2.95
N ALA A 146 7.88 21.83 -4.27
CA ALA A 146 8.50 22.68 -5.26
C ALA A 146 7.97 24.14 -5.20
N ALA A 147 6.67 24.30 -5.02
CA ALA A 147 6.05 25.62 -4.85
C ALA A 147 6.49 26.33 -3.55
N GLY A 148 6.75 25.55 -2.50
CA GLY A 148 7.25 26.03 -1.20
C GLY A 148 8.77 26.21 -1.12
N GLY A 149 9.50 25.92 -2.20
CA GLY A 149 10.98 26.05 -2.23
C GLY A 149 11.72 24.96 -1.43
N GLU A 150 11.05 23.89 -1.05
CA GLU A 150 11.66 22.75 -0.30
C GLU A 150 12.54 21.88 -1.22
N VAL A 151 12.28 21.91 -2.52
CA VAL A 151 13.05 21.29 -3.60
C VAL A 151 13.19 22.25 -4.77
N ALA A 152 14.09 21.94 -5.72
CA ALA A 152 14.30 22.78 -6.90
C ALA A 152 13.00 22.93 -7.71
N ALA A 153 12.74 24.13 -8.24
CA ALA A 153 11.58 24.42 -9.10
C ALA A 153 11.60 23.59 -10.40
N GLU A 154 12.77 23.20 -10.87
CA GLU A 154 13.02 22.36 -12.04
C GLU A 154 12.83 20.86 -11.76
N LEU A 155 12.45 20.45 -10.54
CA LEU A 155 12.22 19.04 -10.23
C LEU A 155 11.24 18.43 -11.24
N ASP A 156 11.61 17.28 -11.83
CA ASP A 156 10.65 16.45 -12.55
C ASP A 156 9.78 15.71 -11.57
N VAL A 157 8.63 16.29 -11.28
CA VAL A 157 7.68 15.77 -10.29
C VAL A 157 7.23 14.33 -10.60
N HIS A 158 7.15 13.96 -11.91
CA HIS A 158 6.76 12.61 -12.26
C HIS A 158 7.88 11.63 -11.97
N LEU A 159 9.07 11.92 -12.45
CA LEU A 159 10.24 11.06 -12.22
C LEU A 159 10.58 10.95 -10.74
N ALA A 160 10.51 12.06 -10.01
CA ALA A 160 10.74 12.09 -8.56
C ALA A 160 9.69 11.24 -7.79
N ALA A 161 8.42 11.28 -8.19
CA ALA A 161 7.38 10.45 -7.58
C ALA A 161 7.58 8.97 -7.88
N VAL A 162 7.91 8.60 -9.12
CA VAL A 162 8.26 7.22 -9.50
C VAL A 162 9.47 6.75 -8.72
N TYR A 163 10.51 7.58 -8.61
CA TYR A 163 11.71 7.29 -7.83
C TYR A 163 11.39 6.94 -6.37
N LEU A 164 10.58 7.78 -5.69
CA LEU A 164 10.21 7.53 -4.29
C LEU A 164 9.36 6.27 -4.11
N VAL A 165 8.37 6.05 -4.99
CA VAL A 165 7.52 4.86 -4.91
C VAL A 165 8.36 3.61 -5.16
N SER A 166 9.23 3.60 -6.18
CA SER A 166 10.13 2.47 -6.47
C SER A 166 11.12 2.23 -5.32
N LEU A 167 11.60 3.28 -4.66
CA LEU A 167 12.46 3.16 -3.48
C LEU A 167 11.73 2.45 -2.33
N LEU A 168 10.50 2.87 -2.02
CA LEU A 168 9.67 2.25 -0.99
C LEU A 168 9.37 0.78 -1.29
N GLU A 169 9.02 0.46 -2.54
CA GLU A 169 8.80 -0.92 -2.98
C GLU A 169 10.07 -1.76 -2.85
N GLY A 170 11.22 -1.20 -3.22
CA GLY A 170 12.53 -1.85 -3.09
C GLY A 170 12.92 -2.11 -1.64
N VAL A 171 12.68 -1.17 -0.74
CA VAL A 171 12.89 -1.34 0.70
C VAL A 171 11.95 -2.42 1.24
N PHE A 172 10.65 -2.33 0.95
CA PHE A 172 9.67 -3.34 1.33
C PHE A 172 10.07 -4.76 0.85
N ALA A 173 10.44 -4.90 -0.42
CA ALA A 173 10.89 -6.18 -0.97
C ALA A 173 12.15 -6.70 -0.26
N SER A 174 13.05 -5.80 0.13
CA SER A 174 14.27 -6.15 0.86
C SER A 174 13.99 -6.60 2.29
N MET A 175 12.95 -6.04 2.92
CA MET A 175 12.51 -6.42 4.26
C MET A 175 11.83 -7.80 4.28
N ILE A 176 10.93 -8.05 3.34
CA ILE A 176 9.99 -9.18 3.42
C ILE A 176 10.46 -10.41 2.64
N TRP A 177 11.01 -10.23 1.42
CA TRP A 177 11.24 -11.35 0.52
C TRP A 177 12.68 -11.74 0.34
N THR A 178 13.58 -10.77 0.40
CA THR A 178 14.98 -11.04 0.04
C THR A 178 15.92 -11.04 1.21
N ASN A 179 15.45 -10.60 2.37
CA ASN A 179 16.24 -10.49 3.60
C ASN A 179 17.61 -9.83 3.36
N ARG A 180 17.65 -8.79 2.50
CA ARG A 180 18.88 -8.09 2.11
C ARG A 180 19.35 -7.10 3.16
N LEU A 181 18.41 -6.55 3.94
CA LEU A 181 18.73 -5.65 5.04
C LEU A 181 19.23 -6.50 6.22
N ARG A 182 20.43 -6.20 6.71
CA ARG A 182 21.11 -6.96 7.76
C ARG A 182 21.21 -6.12 9.02
N GLY A 183 21.18 -6.77 10.19
CA GLY A 183 21.31 -6.09 11.46
C GLY A 183 20.02 -5.39 11.89
N ASN A 184 20.03 -4.07 12.06
CA ASN A 184 18.83 -3.32 12.42
C ASN A 184 18.04 -2.93 11.15
N LEU A 185 17.05 -3.76 10.81
CA LEU A 185 16.19 -3.61 9.65
C LEU A 185 15.61 -2.19 9.50
N TRP A 186 15.11 -1.64 10.60
CA TRP A 186 14.51 -0.30 10.64
C TRP A 186 15.54 0.79 10.40
N LYS A 187 16.71 0.69 11.03
CA LYS A 187 17.80 1.65 10.84
C LYS A 187 18.25 1.71 9.37
N ASP A 188 18.36 0.55 8.72
CA ASP A 188 18.77 0.49 7.33
C ASP A 188 17.67 1.02 6.40
N ALA A 189 16.41 0.70 6.66
CA ALA A 189 15.26 1.21 5.92
C ALA A 189 15.16 2.74 6.02
N GLU A 190 15.30 3.30 7.23
CA GLU A 190 15.30 4.74 7.48
C GLU A 190 16.47 5.43 6.78
N ALA A 191 17.68 4.85 6.83
CA ALA A 191 18.84 5.40 6.13
C ALA A 191 18.65 5.43 4.60
N ILE A 192 18.03 4.41 4.03
CA ILE A 192 17.70 4.37 2.59
C ILE A 192 16.66 5.45 2.26
N LEU A 193 15.64 5.63 3.11
CA LEU A 193 14.65 6.70 2.93
C LEU A 193 15.31 8.08 2.99
N ASP A 194 16.14 8.34 3.98
CA ASP A 194 16.85 9.61 4.15
C ASP A 194 17.67 9.93 2.91
N ALA A 195 18.46 8.97 2.42
CA ALA A 195 19.21 9.10 1.17
C ALA A 195 18.30 9.41 -0.04
N GLY A 196 17.12 8.77 -0.08
CA GLY A 196 16.12 9.03 -1.12
C GLY A 196 15.56 10.45 -1.07
N PHE A 197 15.25 10.97 0.11
CA PHE A 197 14.78 12.34 0.30
C PHE A 197 15.88 13.39 0.05
N ASP A 198 17.11 13.08 0.39
CA ASP A 198 18.26 13.94 0.04
C ASP A 198 18.47 14.02 -1.47
N ALA A 199 18.27 12.90 -2.19
CA ALA A 199 18.34 12.90 -3.65
C ALA A 199 17.30 13.83 -4.30
N LEU A 200 16.10 13.99 -3.72
CA LEU A 200 15.10 14.96 -4.23
C LEU A 200 15.63 16.41 -4.20
N ARG A 201 16.47 16.75 -3.22
CA ARG A 201 17.04 18.06 -3.05
C ARG A 201 18.27 18.29 -3.93
N THR A 202 19.10 17.26 -4.09
CA THR A 202 20.47 17.39 -4.61
C THR A 202 20.68 16.80 -5.99
N SER A 203 19.94 15.78 -6.41
CA SER A 203 20.20 15.04 -7.64
C SER A 203 19.81 15.84 -8.89
N ALA A 204 20.80 16.08 -9.75
CA ALA A 204 20.55 16.67 -11.08
C ALA A 204 19.73 15.72 -12.00
N ALA A 205 19.81 14.40 -11.79
CA ALA A 205 19.09 13.42 -12.59
C ALA A 205 17.56 13.49 -12.40
N LEU A 206 17.09 14.04 -11.28
CA LEU A 206 15.67 14.23 -10.99
C LEU A 206 15.14 15.60 -11.45
N ARG A 207 15.93 16.37 -12.20
CA ARG A 207 15.50 17.66 -12.76
C ARG A 207 15.08 17.51 -14.21
N ARG A 208 14.14 18.34 -14.65
CA ARG A 208 13.75 18.40 -16.04
C ARG A 208 14.96 18.80 -16.87
N CYS A 209 15.32 17.99 -17.86
CA CYS A 209 16.24 18.45 -18.88
C CYS A 209 15.65 19.70 -19.55
N ALA A 210 16.40 20.78 -19.59
CA ALA A 210 16.08 21.86 -20.51
C ALA A 210 16.02 21.22 -21.92
N GLN A 211 14.81 21.05 -22.48
CA GLN A 211 14.67 20.64 -23.86
C GLN A 211 15.40 21.70 -24.71
N LYS A 212 16.56 21.33 -25.27
CA LYS A 212 17.06 22.02 -26.43
C LYS A 212 15.99 21.85 -27.51
N LEU A 213 15.24 22.93 -27.80
CA LEU A 213 14.45 23.00 -29.03
C LEU A 213 15.41 22.68 -30.16
N PRO A 214 15.08 21.74 -31.07
CA PRO A 214 15.85 21.58 -32.29
C PRO A 214 15.74 22.91 -33.08
N GLU A 215 16.88 23.46 -33.49
CA GLU A 215 17.00 24.55 -34.43
C GLU A 215 16.41 24.16 -35.79
#